data_cf337351f469dfed0d7ba30617c434bd
#
_entry.id   cf337351f469dfed0d7ba30617c434bd
#
_cell.length_a   1.000
_cell.length_b   1.000
_cell.length_c   1.000
_cell.angle_alpha   90.00
_cell.angle_beta   90.00
_cell.angle_gamma   90.00
#
_symmetry.space_group_name_H-M   'P 1'
#
loop_
_entity.id
_entity.type
_entity.pdbx_description
1 polymer ?
#
loop_
_entity_poly.entity_id
_entity_poly.type
_entity_poly.pdbx_seq_one_letter_code
_entity_poly.pdbx_strand_id
1 'polypeptide(L)'
;LPFEQLAQIVRDHQGCLAWGGTANLSPADDVLISVERPLSLDSPAQMVASILSKKIAAGSSHLVLDIPIGPTAKVRSMPDAQRLRRLFEYVAKRMSLSLDVVITDGRQPIGYGIGPALEARDVMRVLENDPRAPADLRQKALRLAGRLIECSPDVRGGDGFAIARDILDSGRALSKMNDIIQAQGSKSFDHNHPNLGVLTFEIQAPQAGVVCGINNLQLAHIARFAGAPKVSNAGVDLLVKLGDEVAAGAVLYRVHAMFASDLEFARQACLKSSGYTIGRSEDMPHVFVEF
;
A
#
# COMPACT_ATOMS: atom_id res chain seq x y z
N LEU A 1 -3.76 -21.54 -0.83
CA LEU A 1 -4.65 -22.33 0.05
C LEU A 1 -6.02 -22.45 -0.62
N PRO A 2 -6.71 -23.61 -0.51
CA PRO A 2 -8.10 -23.79 -0.94
C PRO A 2 -9.05 -22.86 -0.18
N PHE A 3 -10.20 -22.53 -0.79
CA PHE A 3 -11.17 -21.60 -0.18
C PHE A 3 -11.69 -22.10 1.17
N GLU A 4 -11.98 -23.39 1.29
CA GLU A 4 -12.48 -24.00 2.53
C GLU A 4 -11.46 -23.86 3.68
N GLN A 5 -10.18 -24.00 3.38
CA GLN A 5 -9.11 -23.82 4.36
C GLN A 5 -8.97 -22.35 4.77
N LEU A 6 -9.07 -21.40 3.84
CA LEU A 6 -9.10 -19.98 4.16
C LEU A 6 -10.30 -19.61 5.01
N ALA A 7 -11.49 -20.16 4.67
CA ALA A 7 -12.70 -19.94 5.46
C ALA A 7 -12.56 -20.50 6.89
N GLN A 8 -11.89 -21.65 7.07
CA GLN A 8 -11.61 -22.19 8.39
C GLN A 8 -10.67 -21.31 9.19
N ILE A 9 -9.57 -20.84 8.56
CA ILE A 9 -8.62 -19.90 9.19
C ILE A 9 -9.32 -18.61 9.66
N VAL A 10 -10.23 -18.07 8.81
CA VAL A 10 -11.01 -16.87 9.20
C VAL A 10 -11.91 -17.16 10.41
N ARG A 11 -12.55 -18.33 10.47
CA ARG A 11 -13.37 -18.72 11.65
C ARG A 11 -12.55 -18.81 12.93
N ASP A 12 -11.36 -19.42 12.83
CA ASP A 12 -10.54 -19.73 14.01
C ASP A 12 -9.69 -18.53 14.44
N HIS A 13 -9.16 -17.77 13.48
CA HIS A 13 -8.21 -16.67 13.73
C HIS A 13 -8.76 -15.28 13.40
N GLN A 14 -10.00 -15.18 12.87
CA GLN A 14 -10.70 -13.92 12.55
C GLN A 14 -9.99 -13.08 11.48
N GLY A 15 -9.14 -13.70 10.67
CA GLY A 15 -8.43 -13.06 9.56
C GLY A 15 -7.60 -14.02 8.76
N CYS A 16 -7.28 -13.63 7.52
CA CYS A 16 -6.33 -14.32 6.67
C CYS A 16 -5.67 -13.34 5.69
N LEU A 17 -4.53 -13.73 5.13
CA LEU A 17 -3.86 -13.06 4.03
C LEU A 17 -4.07 -13.90 2.77
N ALA A 18 -4.81 -13.38 1.80
CA ALA A 18 -5.11 -14.10 0.57
C ALA A 18 -4.97 -13.20 -0.65
N TRP A 19 -4.48 -13.79 -1.75
CA TRP A 19 -4.54 -13.14 -3.05
C TRP A 19 -5.99 -13.17 -3.56
N GLY A 20 -6.55 -12.01 -3.92
CA GLY A 20 -7.95 -11.88 -4.31
C GLY A 20 -8.39 -12.83 -5.45
N GLY A 21 -7.51 -13.08 -6.44
CA GLY A 21 -7.78 -14.03 -7.53
C GLY A 21 -7.86 -15.49 -7.07
N THR A 22 -7.09 -15.90 -6.05
CA THR A 22 -7.19 -17.25 -5.48
C THR A 22 -8.40 -17.43 -4.58
N ALA A 23 -8.91 -16.37 -3.99
CA ALA A 23 -10.11 -16.40 -3.18
C ALA A 23 -11.41 -16.48 -4.01
N ASN A 24 -11.31 -16.27 -5.34
CA ASN A 24 -12.40 -16.41 -6.32
C ASN A 24 -13.70 -15.64 -5.89
N LEU A 25 -13.53 -14.49 -5.25
CA LEU A 25 -14.64 -13.71 -4.69
C LEU A 25 -15.51 -13.03 -5.77
N SER A 26 -14.92 -12.71 -6.92
CA SER A 26 -15.61 -12.03 -8.01
C SER A 26 -15.00 -12.39 -9.37
N PRO A 27 -15.27 -13.60 -9.90
CA PRO A 27 -14.70 -14.07 -11.17
C PRO A 27 -14.97 -13.15 -12.36
N ALA A 28 -16.15 -12.55 -12.42
CA ALA A 28 -16.53 -11.62 -13.48
C ALA A 28 -15.66 -10.35 -13.45
N ASP A 29 -15.35 -9.84 -12.26
CA ASP A 29 -14.47 -8.69 -12.09
C ASP A 29 -13.02 -9.01 -12.50
N ASP A 30 -12.53 -10.20 -12.19
CA ASP A 30 -11.17 -10.63 -12.57
C ASP A 30 -11.03 -10.69 -14.10
N VAL A 31 -12.08 -11.12 -14.82
CA VAL A 31 -12.12 -11.08 -16.30
C VAL A 31 -12.12 -9.63 -16.79
N LEU A 32 -12.96 -8.75 -16.23
CA LEU A 32 -13.00 -7.34 -16.62
C LEU A 32 -11.67 -6.65 -16.38
N ILE A 33 -11.04 -6.83 -15.22
CA ILE A 33 -9.71 -6.27 -14.91
C ILE A 33 -8.65 -6.76 -15.93
N SER A 34 -8.73 -8.00 -16.38
CA SER A 34 -7.78 -8.54 -17.37
C SER A 34 -7.83 -7.82 -18.72
N VAL A 35 -9.01 -7.30 -19.08
CA VAL A 35 -9.24 -6.52 -20.31
C VAL A 35 -8.93 -5.03 -20.09
N GLU A 36 -9.34 -4.47 -18.97
CA GLU A 36 -9.18 -3.04 -18.67
C GLU A 36 -7.73 -2.62 -18.47
N ARG A 37 -6.94 -3.45 -17.77
CA ARG A 37 -5.52 -3.16 -17.49
C ARG A 37 -4.68 -2.85 -18.72
N PRO A 38 -4.68 -3.68 -19.77
CA PRO A 38 -3.92 -3.40 -20.99
C PRO A 38 -4.39 -2.14 -21.72
N LEU A 39 -5.68 -1.80 -21.58
CA LEU A 39 -6.30 -0.65 -22.23
C LEU A 39 -6.21 0.64 -21.41
N SER A 40 -5.69 0.55 -20.18
CA SER A 40 -5.62 1.68 -19.23
C SER A 40 -6.99 2.35 -19.02
N LEU A 41 -8.06 1.56 -18.98
CA LEU A 41 -9.43 2.04 -18.74
C LEU A 41 -9.67 2.19 -17.24
N ASP A 42 -9.90 3.41 -16.79
CA ASP A 42 -10.23 3.75 -15.40
C ASP A 42 -11.61 4.44 -15.36
N SER A 43 -12.68 3.63 -15.30
CA SER A 43 -14.04 4.15 -15.09
C SER A 43 -14.37 4.24 -13.60
N PRO A 44 -14.86 5.39 -13.07
CA PRO A 44 -15.32 5.49 -11.68
C PRO A 44 -16.38 4.46 -11.31
N ALA A 45 -17.33 4.19 -12.21
CA ALA A 45 -18.39 3.21 -11.98
C ALA A 45 -17.82 1.78 -11.88
N GLN A 46 -16.88 1.42 -12.75
CA GLN A 46 -16.21 0.12 -12.70
C GLN A 46 -15.35 -0.03 -11.44
N MET A 47 -14.66 1.01 -11.02
CA MET A 47 -13.90 1.00 -9.77
C MET A 47 -14.80 0.72 -8.56
N VAL A 48 -15.98 1.36 -8.49
CA VAL A 48 -16.96 1.12 -7.42
C VAL A 48 -17.48 -0.31 -7.48
N ALA A 49 -17.87 -0.80 -8.65
CA ALA A 49 -18.37 -2.16 -8.83
C ALA A 49 -17.31 -3.21 -8.44
N SER A 50 -16.07 -3.06 -8.91
CA SER A 50 -14.96 -3.97 -8.62
C SER A 50 -14.64 -4.04 -7.12
N ILE A 51 -14.61 -2.91 -6.43
CA ILE A 51 -14.27 -2.88 -5.00
C ILE A 51 -15.43 -3.43 -4.17
N LEU A 52 -16.64 -2.94 -4.36
CA LEU A 52 -17.78 -3.31 -3.51
C LEU A 52 -18.23 -4.76 -3.72
N SER A 53 -18.21 -5.28 -4.95
CA SER A 53 -18.59 -6.68 -5.23
C SER A 53 -17.75 -7.67 -4.42
N LYS A 54 -16.43 -7.47 -4.34
CA LYS A 54 -15.51 -8.33 -3.58
C LYS A 54 -15.77 -8.26 -2.08
N LYS A 55 -16.07 -7.07 -1.55
CA LYS A 55 -16.34 -6.89 -0.11
C LYS A 55 -17.68 -7.50 0.29
N ILE A 56 -18.70 -7.33 -0.54
CA ILE A 56 -20.02 -7.94 -0.35
C ILE A 56 -19.93 -9.46 -0.47
N ALA A 57 -19.23 -9.97 -1.48
CA ALA A 57 -18.99 -11.41 -1.64
C ALA A 57 -18.25 -12.03 -0.45
N ALA A 58 -17.36 -11.29 0.20
CA ALA A 58 -16.71 -11.70 1.44
C ALA A 58 -17.61 -11.60 2.69
N GLY A 59 -18.85 -11.12 2.56
CA GLY A 59 -19.79 -10.99 3.69
C GLY A 59 -19.53 -9.78 4.59
N SER A 60 -18.82 -8.77 4.11
CA SER A 60 -18.53 -7.56 4.89
C SER A 60 -19.80 -6.77 5.17
N SER A 61 -20.03 -6.40 6.44
CA SER A 61 -21.13 -5.51 6.86
C SER A 61 -20.65 -4.06 7.08
N HIS A 62 -19.38 -3.88 7.40
CA HIS A 62 -18.73 -2.59 7.60
C HIS A 62 -17.47 -2.50 6.75
N LEU A 63 -17.23 -1.36 6.14
CA LEU A 63 -16.07 -1.13 5.28
C LEU A 63 -15.51 0.27 5.52
N VAL A 64 -14.21 0.34 5.78
CA VAL A 64 -13.43 1.58 5.68
C VAL A 64 -12.70 1.57 4.34
N LEU A 65 -12.94 2.57 3.52
CA LEU A 65 -12.36 2.72 2.18
C LEU A 65 -11.36 3.88 2.17
N ASP A 66 -10.12 3.58 1.81
CA ASP A 66 -9.08 4.58 1.62
C ASP A 66 -9.00 5.03 0.15
N ILE A 67 -9.09 6.35 -0.08
CA ILE A 67 -8.92 6.99 -1.40
C ILE A 67 -7.68 7.88 -1.35
N PRO A 68 -6.50 7.38 -1.74
CA PRO A 68 -5.31 8.21 -1.83
C PRO A 68 -5.37 9.16 -3.03
N ILE A 69 -5.06 10.44 -2.79
CA ILE A 69 -4.99 11.48 -3.83
C ILE A 69 -3.54 11.85 -4.09
N GLY A 70 -3.15 11.85 -5.36
CA GLY A 70 -1.81 12.28 -5.75
C GLY A 70 -1.66 12.40 -7.26
N PRO A 71 -0.62 13.11 -7.76
CA PRO A 71 -0.43 13.38 -9.18
C PRO A 71 -0.34 12.11 -10.04
N THR A 72 0.17 11.03 -9.44
CA THR A 72 0.36 9.73 -10.08
C THR A 72 -0.53 8.62 -9.49
N ALA A 73 -1.47 8.99 -8.62
CA ALA A 73 -2.51 8.09 -8.12
C ALA A 73 -3.65 7.96 -9.15
N LYS A 74 -4.55 6.99 -8.93
CA LYS A 74 -5.78 6.84 -9.73
C LYS A 74 -6.71 8.03 -9.57
N VAL A 75 -6.78 8.59 -8.38
CA VAL A 75 -7.54 9.81 -8.07
C VAL A 75 -6.56 10.97 -7.91
N ARG A 76 -6.71 12.00 -8.73
CA ARG A 76 -5.69 13.05 -8.86
C ARG A 76 -6.10 14.38 -8.24
N SER A 77 -7.37 14.56 -7.92
CA SER A 77 -7.88 15.80 -7.37
C SER A 77 -8.91 15.57 -6.27
N MET A 78 -9.04 16.52 -5.36
CA MET A 78 -10.08 16.50 -4.31
C MET A 78 -11.50 16.45 -4.89
N PRO A 79 -11.86 17.23 -5.94
CA PRO A 79 -13.17 17.13 -6.57
C PRO A 79 -13.49 15.72 -7.10
N ASP A 80 -12.49 15.04 -7.70
CA ASP A 80 -12.68 13.66 -8.18
C ASP A 80 -12.83 12.68 -7.03
N ALA A 81 -12.06 12.82 -5.96
CA ALA A 81 -12.21 12.01 -4.76
C ALA A 81 -13.60 12.15 -4.12
N GLN A 82 -14.08 13.39 -3.99
CA GLN A 82 -15.42 13.65 -3.45
C GLN A 82 -16.53 13.11 -4.35
N ARG A 83 -16.36 13.17 -5.68
CA ARG A 83 -17.31 12.54 -6.63
C ARG A 83 -17.33 11.04 -6.46
N LEU A 84 -16.15 10.42 -6.39
CA LEU A 84 -15.98 8.99 -6.19
C LEU A 84 -16.54 8.55 -4.83
N ARG A 85 -16.28 9.29 -3.75
CA ARG A 85 -16.84 9.06 -2.42
C ARG A 85 -18.37 9.02 -2.47
N ARG A 86 -19.02 10.03 -3.05
CA ARG A 86 -20.50 10.05 -3.18
C ARG A 86 -21.04 8.84 -3.94
N LEU A 87 -20.34 8.38 -4.97
CA LEU A 87 -20.74 7.21 -5.74
C LEU A 87 -20.62 5.93 -4.90
N PHE A 88 -19.54 5.77 -4.15
CA PHE A 88 -19.36 4.66 -3.21
C PHE A 88 -20.45 4.65 -2.13
N GLU A 89 -20.71 5.78 -1.49
CA GLU A 89 -21.73 5.93 -0.44
C GLU A 89 -23.12 5.61 -0.99
N TYR A 90 -23.44 6.08 -2.19
CA TYR A 90 -24.73 5.82 -2.84
C TYR A 90 -24.95 4.32 -3.10
N VAL A 91 -23.95 3.63 -3.64
CA VAL A 91 -24.06 2.19 -3.95
C VAL A 91 -24.04 1.36 -2.66
N ALA A 92 -23.14 1.66 -1.72
CA ALA A 92 -23.03 0.95 -0.44
C ALA A 92 -24.35 0.99 0.34
N LYS A 93 -25.01 2.16 0.40
CA LYS A 93 -26.32 2.32 1.05
C LYS A 93 -27.39 1.39 0.45
N ARG A 94 -27.40 1.20 -0.87
CA ARG A 94 -28.34 0.29 -1.55
C ARG A 94 -28.05 -1.18 -1.32
N MET A 95 -26.79 -1.48 -0.98
CA MET A 95 -26.34 -2.84 -0.69
C MET A 95 -26.34 -3.16 0.81
N SER A 96 -26.90 -2.27 1.65
CA SER A 96 -26.92 -2.40 3.12
C SER A 96 -25.51 -2.56 3.74
N LEU A 97 -24.49 -1.97 3.10
CA LEU A 97 -23.12 -1.95 3.58
C LEU A 97 -22.84 -0.63 4.29
N SER A 98 -22.44 -0.70 5.56
CA SER A 98 -21.96 0.48 6.31
C SER A 98 -20.58 0.87 5.78
N LEU A 99 -20.47 2.07 5.21
CA LEU A 99 -19.26 2.55 4.55
C LEU A 99 -18.77 3.85 5.17
N ASP A 100 -17.50 3.88 5.51
CA ASP A 100 -16.74 5.08 5.84
C ASP A 100 -15.64 5.29 4.80
N VAL A 101 -15.53 6.50 4.24
CA VAL A 101 -14.54 6.82 3.20
C VAL A 101 -13.55 7.83 3.75
N VAL A 102 -12.29 7.45 3.75
CA VAL A 102 -11.16 8.27 4.19
C VAL A 102 -10.35 8.71 2.96
N ILE A 103 -10.13 10.02 2.81
CA ILE A 103 -9.27 10.56 1.75
C ILE A 103 -7.89 10.78 2.34
N THR A 104 -6.86 10.23 1.70
CA THR A 104 -5.48 10.25 2.20
C THR A 104 -4.48 10.79 1.19
N ASP A 105 -3.28 11.10 1.66
CA ASP A 105 -2.16 11.53 0.81
C ASP A 105 -1.60 10.37 -0.02
N GLY A 106 -1.62 10.51 -1.33
CA GLY A 106 -1.07 9.58 -2.32
C GLY A 106 0.05 10.17 -3.17
N ARG A 107 0.69 11.27 -2.72
CA ARG A 107 1.77 11.94 -3.47
C ARG A 107 3.08 11.17 -3.49
N GLN A 108 3.24 10.19 -2.62
CA GLN A 108 4.41 9.32 -2.54
C GLN A 108 4.00 7.89 -2.16
N PRO A 109 4.86 6.88 -2.39
CA PRO A 109 4.63 5.54 -1.87
C PRO A 109 4.55 5.54 -0.35
N ILE A 110 3.64 4.75 0.23
CA ILE A 110 3.59 4.50 1.66
C ILE A 110 4.72 3.54 2.05
N GLY A 111 5.38 3.78 3.19
CA GLY A 111 6.56 2.99 3.57
C GLY A 111 7.79 3.30 2.72
N TYR A 112 8.84 2.51 2.88
CA TYR A 112 10.09 2.64 2.14
C TYR A 112 10.23 1.58 1.04
N GLY A 113 9.62 0.41 1.23
CA GLY A 113 9.76 -0.72 0.33
C GLY A 113 8.73 -0.73 -0.79
N ILE A 114 9.17 -1.04 -2.02
CA ILE A 114 8.34 -1.33 -3.18
C ILE A 114 8.76 -2.70 -3.72
N GLY A 115 7.98 -3.71 -3.46
CA GLY A 115 8.25 -5.12 -3.77
C GLY A 115 8.02 -6.02 -2.57
N PRO A 116 7.65 -7.31 -2.76
CA PRO A 116 7.05 -8.14 -1.72
C PRO A 116 7.89 -8.27 -0.44
N ALA A 117 9.19 -8.55 -0.54
CA ALA A 117 10.06 -8.70 0.63
C ALA A 117 10.29 -7.36 1.36
N LEU A 118 10.42 -6.27 0.61
CA LEU A 118 10.61 -4.93 1.16
C LEU A 118 9.35 -4.42 1.87
N GLU A 119 8.18 -4.65 1.27
CA GLU A 119 6.89 -4.31 1.86
C GLU A 119 6.61 -5.13 3.12
N ALA A 120 6.90 -6.44 3.09
CA ALA A 120 6.78 -7.30 4.27
C ALA A 120 7.71 -6.85 5.41
N ARG A 121 8.94 -6.44 5.10
CA ARG A 121 9.87 -5.84 6.06
C ARG A 121 9.27 -4.61 6.75
N ASP A 122 8.71 -3.70 5.96
CA ASP A 122 8.14 -2.46 6.49
C ASP A 122 6.92 -2.73 7.38
N VAL A 123 6.06 -3.66 6.99
CA VAL A 123 4.90 -4.08 7.79
C VAL A 123 5.35 -4.70 9.12
N MET A 124 6.33 -5.63 9.09
CA MET A 124 6.81 -6.28 10.31
C MET A 124 7.48 -5.27 11.26
N ARG A 125 8.28 -4.33 10.73
CA ARG A 125 8.86 -3.25 11.54
C ARG A 125 7.79 -2.41 12.26
N VAL A 126 6.68 -2.10 11.56
CA VAL A 126 5.56 -1.37 12.20
C VAL A 126 4.93 -2.21 13.30
N LEU A 127 4.66 -3.49 13.07
CA LEU A 127 4.05 -4.39 14.05
C LEU A 127 4.94 -4.62 15.28
N GLU A 128 6.25 -4.60 15.11
CA GLU A 128 7.26 -4.78 16.18
C GLU A 128 7.61 -3.48 16.91
N ASN A 129 7.04 -2.35 16.50
CA ASN A 129 7.41 -1.03 17.00
C ASN A 129 8.93 -0.73 16.83
N ASP A 130 9.54 -1.21 15.73
CA ASP A 130 10.95 -0.96 15.41
C ASP A 130 11.15 0.55 15.19
N PRO A 131 12.19 1.18 15.77
CA PRO A 131 12.50 2.59 15.53
C PRO A 131 12.73 2.96 14.05
N ARG A 132 13.08 1.97 13.23
CA ARG A 132 13.27 2.13 11.77
C ARG A 132 11.97 1.96 10.97
N ALA A 133 10.85 1.70 11.64
CA ALA A 133 9.54 1.54 10.97
C ALA A 133 9.14 2.83 10.24
N PRO A 134 8.56 2.72 9.03
CA PRO A 134 8.11 3.89 8.30
C PRO A 134 6.93 4.55 9.03
N ALA A 135 7.13 5.80 9.45
CA ALA A 135 6.17 6.55 10.25
C ALA A 135 4.84 6.81 9.51
N ASP A 136 4.91 7.06 8.21
CA ASP A 136 3.76 7.27 7.34
C ASP A 136 2.86 6.02 7.27
N LEU A 137 3.45 4.83 7.09
CA LEU A 137 2.74 3.56 7.10
C LEU A 137 2.07 3.31 8.45
N ARG A 138 2.82 3.50 9.56
CA ARG A 138 2.30 3.35 10.92
C ARG A 138 1.09 4.26 11.17
N GLN A 139 1.23 5.55 10.85
CA GLN A 139 0.16 6.54 11.07
C GLN A 139 -1.08 6.24 10.24
N LYS A 140 -0.92 5.90 8.96
CA LYS A 140 -2.02 5.55 8.08
C LYS A 140 -2.74 4.31 8.57
N ALA A 141 -2.00 3.25 8.92
CA ALA A 141 -2.57 2.01 9.46
C ALA A 141 -3.38 2.25 10.73
N LEU A 142 -2.87 3.05 11.68
CA LEU A 142 -3.56 3.38 12.91
C LEU A 142 -4.85 4.19 12.67
N ARG A 143 -4.84 5.13 11.73
CA ARG A 143 -6.03 5.92 11.38
C ARG A 143 -7.13 5.03 10.79
N LEU A 144 -6.79 4.18 9.81
CA LEU A 144 -7.75 3.29 9.17
C LEU A 144 -8.29 2.24 10.14
N ALA A 145 -7.41 1.65 10.98
CA ALA A 145 -7.82 0.72 12.02
C ALA A 145 -8.72 1.39 13.06
N GLY A 146 -8.39 2.60 13.49
CA GLY A 146 -9.20 3.37 14.43
C GLY A 146 -10.61 3.62 13.90
N ARG A 147 -10.74 4.03 12.63
CA ARG A 147 -12.05 4.22 11.98
C ARG A 147 -12.85 2.91 11.92
N LEU A 148 -12.20 1.78 11.67
CA LEU A 148 -12.86 0.48 11.65
C LEU A 148 -13.31 0.05 13.08
N ILE A 149 -12.48 0.29 14.09
CA ILE A 149 -12.79 0.00 15.49
C ILE A 149 -14.02 0.78 15.96
N GLU A 150 -14.19 2.01 15.51
CA GLU A 150 -15.35 2.86 15.82
C GLU A 150 -16.68 2.36 15.19
N CYS A 151 -16.62 1.38 14.29
CA CYS A 151 -17.83 0.68 13.83
C CYS A 151 -18.47 -0.21 14.92
N SER A 152 -17.72 -0.54 15.99
CA SER A 152 -18.26 -1.29 17.13
C SER A 152 -19.14 -0.38 17.98
N PRO A 153 -20.37 -0.82 18.34
CA PRO A 153 -21.25 -0.05 19.23
C PRO A 153 -20.69 0.12 20.65
N ASP A 154 -19.72 -0.72 21.04
CA ASP A 154 -19.07 -0.67 22.36
C ASP A 154 -17.95 0.37 22.44
N VAL A 155 -17.60 0.99 21.32
CA VAL A 155 -16.50 1.97 21.23
C VAL A 155 -17.08 3.37 21.09
N ARG A 156 -16.65 4.27 21.98
CA ARG A 156 -17.03 5.66 21.87
C ARG A 156 -16.37 6.30 20.65
N GLY A 157 -17.14 7.08 19.88
CA GLY A 157 -16.63 7.81 18.73
C GLY A 157 -15.48 8.76 19.13
N GLY A 158 -14.38 8.69 18.37
CA GLY A 158 -13.14 9.41 18.64
C GLY A 158 -12.07 8.62 19.41
N ASP A 159 -12.42 7.50 20.05
CA ASP A 159 -11.46 6.68 20.82
C ASP A 159 -10.73 5.64 19.95
N GLY A 160 -11.21 5.38 18.74
CA GLY A 160 -10.71 4.31 17.87
C GLY A 160 -9.22 4.39 17.58
N PHE A 161 -8.68 5.60 17.32
CA PHE A 161 -7.26 5.78 17.10
C PHE A 161 -6.42 5.42 18.33
N ALA A 162 -6.85 5.81 19.52
CA ALA A 162 -6.15 5.51 20.78
C ALA A 162 -6.16 4.00 21.04
N ILE A 163 -7.29 3.33 20.78
CA ILE A 163 -7.42 1.88 20.91
C ILE A 163 -6.53 1.16 19.90
N ALA A 164 -6.53 1.58 18.63
CA ALA A 164 -5.67 1.01 17.59
C ALA A 164 -4.19 1.13 17.97
N ARG A 165 -3.79 2.29 18.49
CA ARG A 165 -2.42 2.54 18.97
C ARG A 165 -2.06 1.63 20.14
N ASP A 166 -2.94 1.47 21.12
CA ASP A 166 -2.71 0.56 22.26
C ASP A 166 -2.59 -0.90 21.80
N ILE A 167 -3.41 -1.34 20.83
CA ILE A 167 -3.30 -2.67 20.25
C ILE A 167 -1.95 -2.88 19.54
N LEU A 168 -1.45 -1.88 18.83
CA LEU A 168 -0.15 -1.94 18.17
C LEU A 168 0.99 -1.91 19.19
N ASP A 169 1.01 -0.91 20.06
CA ASP A 169 2.11 -0.65 21.01
C ASP A 169 2.26 -1.78 22.05
N SER A 170 1.17 -2.44 22.41
CA SER A 170 1.17 -3.60 23.32
C SER A 170 1.62 -4.92 22.66
N GLY A 171 1.87 -4.94 21.34
CA GLY A 171 2.25 -6.14 20.60
C GLY A 171 1.08 -7.10 20.27
N ARG A 172 -0.16 -6.77 20.62
CA ARG A 172 -1.34 -7.60 20.30
C ARG A 172 -1.55 -7.75 18.79
N ALA A 173 -1.28 -6.69 18.02
CA ALA A 173 -1.35 -6.73 16.55
C ALA A 173 -0.30 -7.69 15.97
N LEU A 174 0.93 -7.66 16.49
CA LEU A 174 1.99 -8.60 16.09
C LEU A 174 1.63 -10.04 16.41
N SER A 175 1.12 -10.29 17.63
CA SER A 175 0.67 -11.63 18.02
C SER A 175 -0.40 -12.16 17.07
N LYS A 176 -1.42 -11.36 16.74
CA LYS A 176 -2.47 -11.74 15.81
C LYS A 176 -1.94 -12.01 14.39
N MET A 177 -1.00 -11.19 13.90
CA MET A 177 -0.37 -11.41 12.59
C MET A 177 0.39 -12.75 12.57
N ASN A 178 1.13 -13.06 13.63
CA ASN A 178 1.86 -14.32 13.75
C ASN A 178 0.91 -15.54 13.79
N ASP A 179 -0.21 -15.45 14.50
CA ASP A 179 -1.24 -16.51 14.52
C ASP A 179 -1.78 -16.78 13.11
N ILE A 180 -2.09 -15.73 12.35
CA ILE A 180 -2.57 -15.84 10.96
C ILE A 180 -1.50 -16.48 10.07
N ILE A 181 -0.24 -16.01 10.16
CA ILE A 181 0.87 -16.53 9.37
C ILE A 181 1.10 -18.02 9.67
N GLN A 182 1.07 -18.41 10.94
CA GLN A 182 1.22 -19.82 11.35
C GLN A 182 0.08 -20.68 10.83
N ALA A 183 -1.17 -20.23 10.98
CA ALA A 183 -2.35 -20.94 10.48
C ALA A 183 -2.31 -21.16 8.95
N GLN A 184 -1.69 -20.23 8.23
CA GLN A 184 -1.53 -20.32 6.77
C GLN A 184 -0.31 -21.15 6.31
N GLY A 185 0.43 -21.76 7.24
CA GLY A 185 1.63 -22.53 6.92
C GLY A 185 2.84 -21.64 6.71
N SER A 186 3.38 -21.12 7.81
CA SER A 186 4.48 -20.16 7.80
C SER A 186 5.68 -20.63 6.99
N LYS A 187 6.24 -19.72 6.19
CA LYS A 187 7.61 -19.84 5.69
C LYS A 187 8.49 -18.97 6.57
N SER A 188 9.68 -19.44 6.91
CA SER A 188 10.65 -18.62 7.63
C SER A 188 10.99 -17.38 6.81
N PHE A 189 10.67 -16.21 7.32
CA PHE A 189 11.02 -14.93 6.73
C PHE A 189 11.71 -14.09 7.81
N ASP A 190 13.01 -13.86 7.65
CA ASP A 190 13.72 -12.92 8.49
C ASP A 190 13.58 -11.51 7.90
N HIS A 191 12.65 -10.74 8.44
CA HIS A 191 12.39 -9.37 8.00
C HIS A 191 13.50 -8.39 8.41
N ASN A 192 14.35 -8.73 9.37
CA ASN A 192 15.52 -7.92 9.73
C ASN A 192 16.63 -8.06 8.69
N HIS A 193 16.73 -9.25 8.09
CA HIS A 193 17.67 -9.55 7.00
C HIS A 193 16.89 -10.17 5.84
N PRO A 194 15.99 -9.39 5.18
CA PRO A 194 15.25 -9.90 4.05
C PRO A 194 16.25 -10.34 2.98
N ASN A 195 16.07 -11.55 2.48
CA ASN A 195 16.90 -12.08 1.40
C ASN A 195 16.58 -11.33 0.10
N LEU A 196 17.11 -10.11 -0.02
CA LEU A 196 16.92 -9.26 -1.20
C LEU A 196 17.81 -9.69 -2.36
N GLY A 197 17.45 -9.27 -3.54
CA GLY A 197 18.27 -9.46 -4.74
C GLY A 197 19.69 -8.93 -4.54
N VAL A 198 20.66 -9.79 -4.83
CA VAL A 198 22.07 -9.50 -4.60
C VAL A 198 22.66 -8.48 -5.58
N LEU A 199 22.02 -8.31 -6.73
CA LEU A 199 22.40 -7.33 -7.73
C LEU A 199 21.71 -6.01 -7.40
N THR A 200 22.49 -4.96 -7.21
CA THR A 200 21.94 -3.66 -6.80
C THR A 200 22.56 -2.51 -7.58
N PHE A 201 21.82 -1.41 -7.70
CA PHE A 201 22.36 -0.11 -8.02
C PHE A 201 21.60 1.00 -7.27
N GLU A 202 22.24 2.14 -7.13
CA GLU A 202 21.69 3.29 -6.41
C GLU A 202 21.43 4.44 -7.37
N ILE A 203 20.34 5.16 -7.12
CA ILE A 203 20.05 6.42 -7.77
C ILE A 203 20.34 7.55 -6.80
N GLN A 204 21.13 8.50 -7.26
CA GLN A 204 21.59 9.64 -6.48
C GLN A 204 20.91 10.94 -6.91
N ALA A 205 20.85 11.88 -5.98
CA ALA A 205 20.35 13.23 -6.24
C ALA A 205 21.31 13.97 -7.20
N PRO A 206 20.81 14.51 -8.31
CA PRO A 206 21.65 15.22 -9.28
C PRO A 206 22.16 16.58 -8.75
N GLN A 207 21.50 17.12 -7.75
CA GLN A 207 21.81 18.41 -7.11
C GLN A 207 21.33 18.42 -5.66
N ALA A 208 21.82 19.34 -4.86
CA ALA A 208 21.29 19.59 -3.52
C ALA A 208 19.93 20.29 -3.61
N GLY A 209 19.04 20.01 -2.66
CA GLY A 209 17.71 20.63 -2.59
C GLY A 209 16.75 19.82 -1.73
N VAL A 210 15.45 20.07 -1.93
CA VAL A 210 14.35 19.37 -1.27
C VAL A 210 13.69 18.40 -2.25
N VAL A 211 13.29 17.24 -1.79
CA VAL A 211 12.47 16.31 -2.58
C VAL A 211 11.06 16.90 -2.74
N CYS A 212 10.79 17.52 -3.90
CA CYS A 212 9.52 18.20 -4.19
C CYS A 212 8.49 17.28 -4.87
N GLY A 213 8.92 16.13 -5.39
CA GLY A 213 8.01 15.20 -6.06
C GLY A 213 8.54 13.78 -6.13
N ILE A 214 7.63 12.83 -5.97
CA ILE A 214 7.90 11.40 -6.16
C ILE A 214 6.83 10.83 -7.08
N ASN A 215 7.26 10.24 -8.20
CA ASN A 215 6.38 9.60 -9.17
C ASN A 215 6.19 8.12 -8.83
N ASN A 216 5.08 7.79 -8.14
CA ASN A 216 4.76 6.43 -7.72
C ASN A 216 4.68 5.45 -8.89
N LEU A 217 4.11 5.90 -10.03
CA LEU A 217 3.98 5.06 -11.22
C LEU A 217 5.35 4.70 -11.80
N GLN A 218 6.26 5.67 -11.87
CA GLN A 218 7.63 5.44 -12.35
C GLN A 218 8.38 4.48 -11.42
N LEU A 219 8.30 4.68 -10.10
CA LEU A 219 8.94 3.77 -9.14
C LEU A 219 8.36 2.36 -9.22
N ALA A 220 7.04 2.22 -9.39
CA ALA A 220 6.40 0.92 -9.60
C ALA A 220 6.86 0.25 -10.91
N HIS A 221 7.10 1.01 -11.99
CA HIS A 221 7.67 0.49 -13.23
C HIS A 221 9.12 0.03 -13.03
N ILE A 222 9.95 0.81 -12.33
CA ILE A 222 11.33 0.42 -12.01
C ILE A 222 11.35 -0.89 -11.21
N ALA A 223 10.50 -1.01 -10.18
CA ALA A 223 10.39 -2.23 -9.39
C ALA A 223 9.96 -3.45 -10.24
N ARG A 224 9.04 -3.25 -11.19
CA ARG A 224 8.63 -4.32 -12.13
C ARG A 224 9.76 -4.74 -13.06
N PHE A 225 10.52 -3.81 -13.58
CA PHE A 225 11.69 -4.12 -14.41
C PHE A 225 12.78 -4.84 -13.61
N ALA A 226 12.92 -4.53 -12.31
CA ALA A 226 13.81 -5.27 -11.42
C ALA A 226 13.33 -6.71 -11.09
N GLY A 227 12.08 -7.07 -11.47
CA GLY A 227 11.50 -8.40 -11.31
C GLY A 227 10.28 -8.47 -10.39
N ALA A 228 9.99 -7.46 -9.58
CA ALA A 228 8.84 -7.45 -8.68
C ALA A 228 7.50 -7.42 -9.47
N PRO A 229 6.41 -8.01 -8.98
CA PRO A 229 6.31 -8.83 -7.77
C PRO A 229 6.61 -10.33 -8.00
N LYS A 230 6.89 -10.76 -9.25
CA LYS A 230 7.13 -12.19 -9.58
C LYS A 230 8.34 -12.73 -8.83
N VAL A 231 9.40 -11.93 -8.78
CA VAL A 231 10.59 -12.19 -7.98
C VAL A 231 10.41 -11.47 -6.64
N SER A 232 10.06 -12.22 -5.60
CA SER A 232 9.71 -11.65 -4.28
C SER A 232 10.84 -10.83 -3.65
N ASN A 233 12.07 -11.12 -4.01
CA ASN A 233 13.30 -10.54 -3.48
C ASN A 233 13.77 -9.31 -4.27
N ALA A 234 13.06 -8.95 -5.36
CA ALA A 234 13.34 -7.78 -6.18
C ALA A 234 12.46 -6.60 -5.77
N GLY A 235 12.95 -5.38 -6.02
CA GLY A 235 12.17 -4.18 -5.76
C GLY A 235 13.02 -2.92 -5.64
N VAL A 236 12.41 -1.89 -5.09
CA VAL A 236 13.02 -0.58 -4.83
C VAL A 236 12.91 -0.25 -3.35
N ASP A 237 14.03 0.11 -2.73
CA ASP A 237 14.13 0.53 -1.34
C ASP A 237 14.40 2.04 -1.28
N LEU A 238 13.40 2.82 -0.85
CA LEU A 238 13.47 4.28 -0.76
C LEU A 238 14.30 4.67 0.48
N LEU A 239 15.17 5.66 0.33
CA LEU A 239 15.99 6.20 1.42
C LEU A 239 15.57 7.61 1.81
N VAL A 240 14.85 8.29 0.92
CA VAL A 240 14.34 9.64 1.16
C VAL A 240 12.88 9.76 0.74
N LYS A 241 12.17 10.65 1.39
CA LYS A 241 10.74 10.88 1.22
C LYS A 241 10.46 12.31 0.75
N LEU A 242 9.23 12.57 0.37
CA LEU A 242 8.76 13.91 0.00
C LEU A 242 8.99 14.89 1.16
N GLY A 243 9.68 16.00 0.90
CA GLY A 243 10.03 17.01 1.87
C GLY A 243 11.42 16.86 2.50
N ASP A 244 12.11 15.74 2.27
CA ASP A 244 13.47 15.56 2.80
C ASP A 244 14.47 16.46 2.06
N GLU A 245 15.41 17.02 2.80
CA GLU A 245 16.57 17.74 2.27
C GLU A 245 17.65 16.75 1.84
N VAL A 246 18.20 16.94 0.66
CA VAL A 246 19.26 16.08 0.11
C VAL A 246 20.44 16.90 -0.39
N ALA A 247 21.64 16.40 -0.15
CA ALA A 247 22.87 16.89 -0.79
C ALA A 247 23.01 16.35 -2.21
N ALA A 248 23.77 17.02 -3.06
CA ALA A 248 24.15 16.46 -4.35
C ALA A 248 24.91 15.12 -4.14
N GLY A 249 24.53 14.09 -4.90
CA GLY A 249 25.10 12.75 -4.75
C GLY A 249 24.50 11.90 -3.61
N ALA A 250 23.59 12.44 -2.79
CA ALA A 250 22.88 11.64 -1.79
C ALA A 250 22.05 10.54 -2.44
N VAL A 251 22.04 9.35 -1.88
CA VAL A 251 21.28 8.21 -2.42
C VAL A 251 19.79 8.41 -2.15
N LEU A 252 18.99 8.46 -3.22
CA LEU A 252 17.54 8.60 -3.16
C LEU A 252 16.85 7.26 -2.89
N TYR A 253 17.31 6.22 -3.60
CA TYR A 253 16.82 4.85 -3.43
C TYR A 253 17.79 3.85 -4.02
N ARG A 254 17.61 2.59 -3.60
CA ARG A 254 18.33 1.43 -4.09
C ARG A 254 17.39 0.47 -4.80
N VAL A 255 17.83 -0.05 -5.95
CA VAL A 255 17.14 -1.10 -6.69
C VAL A 255 17.78 -2.44 -6.39
N HIS A 256 16.96 -3.47 -6.17
CA HIS A 256 17.36 -4.85 -5.92
C HIS A 256 16.82 -5.75 -7.02
N ALA A 257 17.66 -6.57 -7.63
CA ALA A 257 17.28 -7.57 -8.63
C ALA A 257 18.02 -8.89 -8.41
N MET A 258 17.41 -9.99 -8.88
CA MET A 258 18.03 -11.32 -8.84
C MET A 258 18.80 -11.63 -10.13
N PHE A 259 18.40 -11.05 -11.26
CA PHE A 259 18.95 -11.32 -12.58
C PHE A 259 19.56 -10.06 -13.20
N ALA A 260 20.70 -10.23 -13.90
CA ALA A 260 21.40 -9.11 -14.51
C ALA A 260 20.59 -8.40 -15.60
N SER A 261 19.78 -9.16 -16.37
CA SER A 261 18.85 -8.60 -17.35
C SER A 261 17.83 -7.66 -16.73
N ASP A 262 17.24 -8.07 -15.61
CA ASP A 262 16.21 -7.29 -14.92
C ASP A 262 16.81 -6.04 -14.31
N LEU A 263 18.03 -6.16 -13.74
CA LEU A 263 18.77 -4.99 -13.23
C LEU A 263 19.02 -3.98 -14.34
N GLU A 264 19.42 -4.44 -15.52
CA GLU A 264 19.71 -3.54 -16.66
C GLU A 264 18.42 -2.87 -17.18
N PHE A 265 17.31 -3.61 -17.28
CA PHE A 265 16.01 -3.00 -17.63
C PHE A 265 15.58 -1.93 -16.62
N ALA A 266 15.74 -2.21 -15.33
CA ALA A 266 15.46 -1.23 -14.29
C ALA A 266 16.39 -0.01 -14.38
N ARG A 267 17.68 -0.21 -14.67
CA ARG A 267 18.65 0.88 -14.89
C ARG A 267 18.25 1.77 -16.07
N GLN A 268 17.87 1.18 -17.19
CA GLN A 268 17.41 1.93 -18.37
C GLN A 268 16.15 2.74 -18.08
N ALA A 269 15.24 2.22 -17.27
CA ALA A 269 14.07 2.96 -16.82
C ALA A 269 14.44 4.17 -15.94
N CYS A 270 15.41 3.99 -15.03
CA CYS A 270 15.93 5.07 -14.17
C CYS A 270 16.64 6.17 -14.97
N LEU A 271 17.39 5.82 -16.04
CA LEU A 271 18.06 6.78 -16.91
C LEU A 271 17.06 7.68 -17.68
N LYS A 272 15.86 7.14 -17.98
CA LYS A 272 14.79 7.94 -18.60
C LYS A 272 14.13 8.89 -17.58
N SER A 273 13.94 8.43 -16.37
CA SER A 273 13.41 9.21 -15.25
C SER A 273 13.70 8.48 -13.95
N SER A 274 14.32 9.17 -12.98
CA SER A 274 14.53 8.64 -11.64
C SER A 274 13.24 8.48 -10.84
N GLY A 275 12.16 9.16 -11.25
CA GLY A 275 10.93 9.24 -10.48
C GLY A 275 10.97 10.29 -9.37
N TYR A 276 12.08 10.98 -9.17
CA TYR A 276 12.25 12.03 -8.15
C TYR A 276 12.42 13.40 -8.79
N THR A 277 11.83 14.41 -8.16
CA THR A 277 12.05 15.83 -8.48
C THR A 277 12.69 16.51 -7.29
N ILE A 278 13.88 17.09 -7.51
CA ILE A 278 14.59 17.87 -6.51
C ILE A 278 14.48 19.34 -6.88
N GLY A 279 14.02 20.16 -5.95
CA GLY A 279 13.78 21.59 -6.14
C GLY A 279 14.00 22.40 -4.87
N ARG A 280 13.28 23.51 -4.74
CA ARG A 280 13.26 24.34 -3.54
C ARG A 280 12.06 23.99 -2.67
N SER A 281 12.09 24.39 -1.41
CA SER A 281 10.97 24.20 -0.49
C SER A 281 9.65 24.83 -0.98
N GLU A 282 9.75 25.91 -1.75
CA GLU A 282 8.62 26.62 -2.37
C GLU A 282 7.92 25.79 -3.46
N ASP A 283 8.65 24.84 -4.05
CA ASP A 283 8.13 23.96 -5.13
C ASP A 283 7.32 22.77 -4.59
N MET A 284 7.19 22.65 -3.27
CA MET A 284 6.44 21.57 -2.63
C MET A 284 4.95 21.67 -2.97
N PRO A 285 4.32 20.58 -3.44
CA PRO A 285 2.88 20.58 -3.70
C PRO A 285 2.10 20.74 -2.38
N HIS A 286 1.06 21.55 -2.40
CA HIS A 286 0.20 21.75 -1.24
C HIS A 286 -0.41 20.44 -0.77
N VAL A 287 -0.48 20.25 0.55
CA VAL A 287 -1.10 19.09 1.19
C VAL A 287 -2.61 19.27 1.18
N PHE A 288 -3.31 18.39 0.49
CA PHE A 288 -4.76 18.24 0.60
C PHE A 288 -5.03 16.92 1.31
N VAL A 289 -5.20 16.96 2.60
CA VAL A 289 -5.59 15.79 3.40
C VAL A 289 -6.83 16.16 4.19
N GLU A 290 -7.91 15.43 3.99
CA GLU A 290 -9.03 15.41 4.92
C GLU A 290 -8.60 14.56 6.14
N PHE A 291 -8.64 15.16 7.32
CA PHE A 291 -8.35 14.48 8.58
C PHE A 291 -9.61 13.87 9.19
#